data_c6e9966f35493e6a138dd6db535e7981
#
_entry.id   c6e9966f35493e6a138dd6db535e7981
#
_cell.length_a   1.000
_cell.length_b   1.000
_cell.length_c   1.000
_cell.angle_alpha   90.00
_cell.angle_beta   90.00
_cell.angle_gamma   90.00
#
_symmetry.space_group_name_H-M   'P 1'
#
loop_
_entity.id
_entity.type
_entity.pdbx_description
1 polymer ?
#
loop_
_entity_poly.entity_id
_entity_poly.type
_entity_poly.pdbx_seq_one_letter_code
_entity_poly.pdbx_strand_id
1 'polypeptide(L)'
;MASSRRRWNRGHDIEKPRSPLVFQVTALFGEAGKALAAMPGLLLQPAWTLCFCAVTSAAGVVAMLVLLTAGDAAVARDGTDVLLRQDSLLRLGPWYLALAVFWLLQVAVSCQEVVVAGAAADWYFYRGTGWSAQCASLWRLVRYHMGSVLLGSLLVAVARVLRLACRFASRQCRRPGKNAACCLCCIAALRFLNRNAFILLAARGYSLCRAASEAWQLLSRNALRVATVNCVGDFVLLLAKAAVVVGTTLAGHRLTEAKAGQLLWGQWAPLTAGALVSFLVAHCFLSVYEMTLDTLFLCFCHQCEEIGRGGVATIAVPDALAVSAFKRITLLRVRTLIELLAVRP
;
A
#
# COMPACT_ATOMS: atom_id res chain seq x y z
N MET A 1 55.79 -18.85 -9.82
CA MET A 1 54.71 -17.99 -9.25
C MET A 1 53.90 -17.19 -10.28
N ALA A 2 54.01 -17.44 -11.56
CA ALA A 2 53.31 -16.68 -12.62
C ALA A 2 52.14 -17.45 -13.28
N SER A 3 51.89 -18.69 -12.91
CA SER A 3 50.82 -19.53 -13.53
C SER A 3 49.47 -19.52 -12.77
N SER A 4 49.48 -19.08 -11.51
CA SER A 4 48.26 -19.01 -10.68
C SER A 4 47.37 -17.79 -10.92
N ARG A 5 47.95 -16.70 -11.50
CA ARG A 5 47.18 -15.47 -11.79
C ARG A 5 46.36 -15.51 -13.07
N ARG A 6 46.60 -16.49 -13.97
CA ARG A 6 45.92 -16.63 -15.25
C ARG A 6 44.64 -17.50 -15.21
N ARG A 7 44.36 -18.18 -14.09
CA ARG A 7 43.19 -19.04 -13.97
C ARG A 7 41.96 -18.32 -13.36
N TRP A 8 42.16 -17.11 -12.81
CA TRP A 8 41.10 -16.30 -12.21
C TRP A 8 40.30 -15.49 -13.23
N ASN A 9 40.83 -15.32 -14.46
CA ASN A 9 40.21 -14.45 -15.51
C ASN A 9 39.39 -15.20 -16.57
N ARG A 10 39.07 -16.48 -16.35
CA ARG A 10 38.24 -17.26 -17.28
C ARG A 10 37.09 -17.87 -16.52
N GLY A 11 36.03 -17.08 -16.25
CA GLY A 11 34.82 -17.67 -15.71
C GLY A 11 33.81 -16.73 -15.08
N HIS A 12 34.01 -15.44 -15.14
CA HIS A 12 32.96 -14.47 -14.85
C HIS A 12 32.91 -13.45 -15.99
N ASP A 13 32.19 -13.79 -17.04
CA ASP A 13 31.47 -12.81 -17.82
C ASP A 13 30.44 -12.19 -16.84
N ILE A 14 30.93 -11.21 -16.07
CA ILE A 14 30.08 -10.30 -15.30
C ILE A 14 29.31 -9.53 -16.37
N GLU A 15 28.10 -10.01 -16.65
CA GLU A 15 27.10 -9.30 -17.42
C GLU A 15 27.11 -7.85 -16.96
N LYS A 16 27.56 -6.97 -17.83
CA LYS A 16 27.74 -5.53 -17.58
C LYS A 16 26.43 -5.00 -17.00
N PRO A 17 26.35 -4.51 -15.76
CA PRO A 17 25.07 -4.26 -15.11
C PRO A 17 24.29 -3.25 -15.94
N ARG A 18 23.22 -3.72 -16.56
CA ARG A 18 22.17 -2.88 -17.13
C ARG A 18 21.81 -1.87 -16.05
N SER A 19 21.75 -0.63 -16.36
CA SER A 19 21.63 0.55 -15.51
C SER A 19 21.56 0.31 -13.98
N PRO A 20 22.34 0.99 -13.14
CA PRO A 20 22.45 0.71 -11.70
C PRO A 20 21.09 0.78 -10.97
N LEU A 21 20.11 1.48 -11.52
CA LEU A 21 18.75 1.58 -11.01
C LEU A 21 17.95 0.27 -11.17
N VAL A 22 18.02 -0.38 -12.32
CA VAL A 22 17.29 -1.64 -12.56
C VAL A 22 17.82 -2.74 -11.65
N PHE A 23 19.13 -2.81 -11.45
CA PHE A 23 19.74 -3.76 -10.51
C PHE A 23 19.28 -3.52 -9.07
N GLN A 24 19.18 -2.25 -8.63
CA GLN A 24 18.65 -1.91 -7.29
C GLN A 24 17.21 -2.35 -7.10
N VAL A 25 16.38 -2.13 -8.11
CA VAL A 25 14.95 -2.53 -8.07
C VAL A 25 14.85 -4.05 -7.99
N THR A 26 15.58 -4.79 -8.82
CA THR A 26 15.55 -6.27 -8.82
C THR A 26 16.04 -6.84 -7.47
N ALA A 27 17.09 -6.28 -6.90
CA ALA A 27 17.57 -6.67 -5.58
C ALA A 27 16.53 -6.41 -4.48
N LEU A 28 15.83 -5.27 -4.54
CA LEU A 28 14.78 -4.91 -3.59
C LEU A 28 13.59 -5.88 -3.66
N PHE A 29 13.17 -6.28 -4.88
CA PHE A 29 12.15 -7.30 -5.07
C PHE A 29 12.57 -8.65 -4.46
N GLY A 30 13.82 -9.05 -4.65
CA GLY A 30 14.37 -10.27 -4.04
C GLY A 30 14.35 -10.22 -2.51
N GLU A 31 14.73 -9.09 -1.92
CA GLU A 31 14.73 -8.92 -0.45
C GLU A 31 13.29 -8.88 0.11
N ALA A 32 12.33 -8.24 -0.60
CA ALA A 32 10.93 -8.27 -0.21
C ALA A 32 10.36 -9.71 -0.23
N GLY A 33 10.74 -10.51 -1.22
CA GLY A 33 10.37 -11.93 -1.26
C GLY A 33 10.94 -12.73 -0.09
N LYS A 34 12.21 -12.51 0.27
CA LYS A 34 12.84 -13.15 1.44
C LYS A 34 12.18 -12.74 2.76
N ALA A 35 11.84 -11.45 2.92
CA ALA A 35 11.13 -10.94 4.08
C ALA A 35 9.77 -11.64 4.26
N LEU A 36 9.02 -11.77 3.16
CA LEU A 36 7.71 -12.42 3.17
C LEU A 36 7.82 -13.93 3.45
N ALA A 37 8.82 -14.60 2.87
CA ALA A 37 9.11 -16.01 3.15
C ALA A 37 9.52 -16.25 4.61
N ALA A 38 10.23 -15.30 5.23
CA ALA A 38 10.61 -15.37 6.64
C ALA A 38 9.43 -15.12 7.60
N MET A 39 8.35 -14.47 7.11
CA MET A 39 7.18 -14.10 7.92
C MET A 39 5.88 -14.50 7.23
N PRO A 40 5.58 -15.81 7.08
CA PRO A 40 4.41 -16.29 6.34
C PRO A 40 3.07 -15.81 6.95
N GLY A 41 3.05 -15.48 8.24
CA GLY A 41 1.87 -14.91 8.92
C GLY A 41 1.38 -13.61 8.30
N LEU A 42 2.24 -12.82 7.64
CA LEU A 42 1.83 -11.61 6.93
C LEU A 42 0.88 -11.89 5.77
N LEU A 43 0.95 -13.07 5.17
CA LEU A 43 0.02 -13.48 4.10
C LEU A 43 -1.41 -13.73 4.63
N LEU A 44 -1.58 -13.99 5.92
CA LEU A 44 -2.90 -14.12 6.54
C LEU A 44 -3.52 -12.77 6.94
N GLN A 45 -2.71 -11.71 7.00
CA GLN A 45 -3.19 -10.38 7.38
C GLN A 45 -4.34 -9.86 6.49
N PRO A 46 -4.31 -10.00 5.15
CA PRO A 46 -5.43 -9.60 4.31
C PRO A 46 -6.72 -10.36 4.61
N ALA A 47 -6.64 -11.65 4.98
CA ALA A 47 -7.83 -12.43 5.33
C ALA A 47 -8.54 -11.87 6.57
N TRP A 48 -7.79 -11.52 7.61
CA TRP A 48 -8.33 -10.85 8.80
C TRP A 48 -8.96 -9.50 8.47
N THR A 49 -8.28 -8.71 7.65
CA THR A 49 -8.79 -7.39 7.22
C THR A 49 -10.07 -7.54 6.40
N LEU A 50 -10.12 -8.50 5.47
CA LEU A 50 -11.31 -8.78 4.68
C LEU A 50 -12.47 -9.26 5.55
N CYS A 51 -12.22 -10.13 6.52
CA CYS A 51 -13.23 -10.59 7.48
C CYS A 51 -13.79 -9.40 8.27
N PHE A 52 -12.92 -8.55 8.82
CA PHE A 52 -13.35 -7.34 9.54
C PHE A 52 -14.16 -6.39 8.64
N CYS A 53 -13.70 -6.16 7.42
CA CYS A 53 -14.40 -5.32 6.44
C CYS A 53 -15.77 -5.92 6.08
N ALA A 54 -15.87 -7.23 5.91
CA ALA A 54 -17.13 -7.91 5.61
C ALA A 54 -18.13 -7.77 6.77
N VAL A 55 -17.69 -8.02 8.01
CA VAL A 55 -18.54 -7.86 9.21
C VAL A 55 -18.98 -6.41 9.37
N THR A 56 -18.07 -5.45 9.23
CA THR A 56 -18.38 -4.02 9.34
C THR A 56 -19.37 -3.57 8.24
N SER A 57 -19.18 -4.06 7.01
CA SER A 57 -20.08 -3.76 5.89
C SER A 57 -21.47 -4.37 6.12
N ALA A 58 -21.54 -5.62 6.57
CA ALA A 58 -22.80 -6.29 6.87
C ALA A 58 -23.56 -5.58 8.02
N ALA A 59 -22.86 -5.23 9.10
CA ALA A 59 -23.44 -4.46 10.20
C ALA A 59 -23.92 -3.07 9.74
N GLY A 60 -23.13 -2.42 8.86
CA GLY A 60 -23.51 -1.13 8.25
C GLY A 60 -24.77 -1.23 7.39
N VAL A 61 -24.92 -2.30 6.60
CA VAL A 61 -26.12 -2.55 5.79
C VAL A 61 -27.34 -2.76 6.69
N VAL A 62 -27.21 -3.60 7.73
CA VAL A 62 -28.31 -3.84 8.69
C VAL A 62 -28.70 -2.54 9.38
N ALA A 63 -27.73 -1.77 9.89
CA ALA A 63 -28.00 -0.48 10.52
C ALA A 63 -28.64 0.53 9.55
N MET A 64 -28.23 0.51 8.27
CA MET A 64 -28.83 1.34 7.23
C MET A 64 -30.29 0.96 6.98
N LEU A 65 -30.60 -0.32 6.89
CA LEU A 65 -31.97 -0.81 6.72
C LEU A 65 -32.86 -0.40 7.93
N VAL A 66 -32.36 -0.60 9.16
CA VAL A 66 -33.07 -0.18 10.37
C VAL A 66 -33.32 1.33 10.37
N LEU A 67 -32.30 2.12 9.97
CA LEU A 67 -32.45 3.58 9.94
C LEU A 67 -33.43 4.06 8.87
N LEU A 68 -33.44 3.40 7.70
CA LEU A 68 -34.38 3.73 6.62
C LEU A 68 -35.84 3.33 6.95
N THR A 69 -36.01 2.30 7.77
CA THR A 69 -37.33 1.87 8.25
C THR A 69 -37.78 2.58 9.55
N ALA A 70 -36.85 3.33 10.18
CA ALA A 70 -37.17 4.13 11.37
C ALA A 70 -37.94 5.39 10.97
N GLY A 71 -39.05 5.66 11.62
CA GLY A 71 -39.93 6.83 11.44
C GLY A 71 -41.31 6.60 12.01
N ASP A 72 -42.02 7.68 12.27
CA ASP A 72 -43.39 7.60 12.72
C ASP A 72 -44.32 7.24 11.56
N ALA A 73 -45.10 6.16 11.72
CA ALA A 73 -46.08 5.75 10.74
C ALA A 73 -47.27 6.74 10.73
N ALA A 74 -47.38 7.55 9.70
CA ALA A 74 -48.54 8.39 9.46
C ALA A 74 -49.37 7.78 8.33
N VAL A 75 -50.65 7.54 8.62
CA VAL A 75 -51.62 7.08 7.60
C VAL A 75 -51.90 8.25 6.64
N ALA A 76 -51.73 8.03 5.35
CA ALA A 76 -52.11 9.01 4.34
C ALA A 76 -53.64 9.31 4.42
N ARG A 77 -54.02 10.52 4.03
CA ARG A 77 -55.41 10.97 4.10
C ARG A 77 -56.38 10.07 3.33
N ASP A 78 -55.88 9.31 2.35
CA ASP A 78 -56.67 8.37 1.55
C ASP A 78 -56.78 6.96 2.14
N GLY A 79 -56.25 6.73 3.33
CA GLY A 79 -56.40 5.48 4.10
C GLY A 79 -55.71 4.24 3.53
N THR A 80 -55.06 4.31 2.40
CA THR A 80 -54.44 3.17 1.70
C THR A 80 -52.92 3.12 1.82
N ASP A 81 -52.27 4.26 2.03
CA ASP A 81 -50.81 4.34 2.07
C ASP A 81 -50.27 4.74 3.44
N VAL A 82 -49.32 4.00 3.96
CA VAL A 82 -48.58 4.34 5.18
C VAL A 82 -47.34 5.12 4.81
N LEU A 83 -47.34 6.42 5.10
CA LEU A 83 -46.20 7.29 4.89
C LEU A 83 -45.35 7.35 6.17
N LEU A 84 -44.07 6.98 6.06
CA LEU A 84 -43.11 7.16 7.14
C LEU A 84 -42.67 8.62 7.21
N ARG A 85 -43.12 9.32 8.24
CA ARG A 85 -42.65 10.69 8.52
C ARG A 85 -41.31 10.63 9.22
N GLN A 86 -40.26 11.06 8.55
CA GLN A 86 -38.90 11.13 9.09
C GLN A 86 -38.57 12.56 9.53
N ASP A 87 -38.07 12.68 10.77
CA ASP A 87 -37.51 13.95 11.25
C ASP A 87 -36.25 14.34 10.48
N SER A 88 -35.91 15.65 10.50
CA SER A 88 -34.74 16.18 9.79
C SER A 88 -33.43 15.50 10.20
N LEU A 89 -33.29 15.12 11.47
CA LEU A 89 -32.14 14.37 11.97
C LEU A 89 -32.11 12.94 11.43
N LEU A 90 -33.21 12.28 11.35
CA LEU A 90 -33.34 10.92 10.82
C LEU A 90 -32.99 10.89 9.31
N ARG A 91 -33.32 11.96 8.60
CA ARG A 91 -33.01 12.13 7.16
C ARG A 91 -31.49 12.28 6.90
N LEU A 92 -30.73 12.84 7.84
CA LEU A 92 -29.26 12.95 7.75
C LEU A 92 -28.55 11.69 8.22
N GLY A 93 -29.20 10.85 9.02
CA GLY A 93 -28.66 9.64 9.62
C GLY A 93 -28.00 8.68 8.62
N PRO A 94 -28.63 8.33 7.47
CA PRO A 94 -28.04 7.47 6.46
C PRO A 94 -26.70 7.97 5.90
N TRP A 95 -26.57 9.28 5.69
CA TRP A 95 -25.33 9.88 5.19
C TRP A 95 -24.20 9.81 6.23
N TYR A 96 -24.54 10.09 7.48
CA TYR A 96 -23.60 9.96 8.60
C TYR A 96 -23.14 8.51 8.78
N LEU A 97 -24.08 7.56 8.76
CA LEU A 97 -23.78 6.14 8.87
C LEU A 97 -22.88 5.65 7.72
N ALA A 98 -23.21 6.04 6.48
CA ALA A 98 -22.40 5.70 5.31
C ALA A 98 -20.96 6.22 5.45
N LEU A 99 -20.79 7.47 5.92
CA LEU A 99 -19.46 8.05 6.14
C LEU A 99 -18.72 7.34 7.27
N ALA A 100 -19.41 7.00 8.37
CA ALA A 100 -18.82 6.27 9.49
C ALA A 100 -18.36 4.86 9.10
N VAL A 101 -19.18 4.10 8.38
CA VAL A 101 -18.80 2.77 7.86
C VAL A 101 -17.61 2.90 6.91
N PHE A 102 -17.64 3.86 6.00
CA PHE A 102 -16.53 4.09 5.07
C PHE A 102 -15.23 4.42 5.80
N TRP A 103 -15.28 5.24 6.86
CA TRP A 103 -14.11 5.53 7.68
C TRP A 103 -13.62 4.30 8.43
N LEU A 104 -14.49 3.49 9.03
CA LEU A 104 -14.11 2.24 9.71
C LEU A 104 -13.41 1.25 8.77
N LEU A 105 -13.91 1.11 7.54
CA LEU A 105 -13.25 0.31 6.50
C LEU A 105 -11.84 0.86 6.18
N GLN A 106 -11.70 2.19 6.11
CA GLN A 106 -10.40 2.81 5.89
C GLN A 106 -9.45 2.60 7.08
N VAL A 107 -9.96 2.62 8.33
CA VAL A 107 -9.17 2.30 9.53
C VAL A 107 -8.61 0.88 9.44
N ALA A 108 -9.44 -0.12 9.07
CA ALA A 108 -9.01 -1.50 8.93
C ALA A 108 -7.84 -1.65 7.95
N VAL A 109 -7.94 -1.01 6.78
CA VAL A 109 -6.88 -1.03 5.76
C VAL A 109 -5.62 -0.34 6.28
N SER A 110 -5.74 0.81 6.93
CA SER A 110 -4.58 1.54 7.49
C SER A 110 -3.89 0.76 8.62
N CYS A 111 -4.65 0.07 9.46
CA CYS A 111 -4.09 -0.82 10.49
C CYS A 111 -3.26 -1.96 9.85
N GLN A 112 -3.78 -2.57 8.77
CA GLN A 112 -3.04 -3.58 8.02
C GLN A 112 -1.73 -3.01 7.47
N GLU A 113 -1.76 -1.84 6.83
CA GLU A 113 -0.58 -1.18 6.27
C GLU A 113 0.49 -0.98 7.35
N VAL A 114 0.12 -0.48 8.54
CA VAL A 114 1.06 -0.24 9.66
C VAL A 114 1.60 -1.54 10.25
N VAL A 115 0.79 -2.59 10.39
CA VAL A 115 1.25 -3.89 10.89
C VAL A 115 2.25 -4.52 9.94
N VAL A 116 1.97 -4.52 8.63
CA VAL A 116 2.87 -5.05 7.61
C VAL A 116 4.17 -4.24 7.56
N ALA A 117 4.09 -2.91 7.59
CA ALA A 117 5.25 -2.03 7.60
C ALA A 117 6.12 -2.24 8.85
N GLY A 118 5.50 -2.37 10.03
CA GLY A 118 6.22 -2.60 11.28
C GLY A 118 6.96 -3.94 11.28
N ALA A 119 6.31 -5.02 10.83
CA ALA A 119 6.94 -6.33 10.73
C ALA A 119 8.07 -6.35 9.68
N ALA A 120 7.87 -5.71 8.52
CA ALA A 120 8.89 -5.59 7.47
C ALA A 120 10.11 -4.75 7.95
N ALA A 121 9.87 -3.69 8.72
CA ALA A 121 10.94 -2.90 9.34
C ALA A 121 11.70 -3.71 10.41
N ASP A 122 11.00 -4.49 11.24
CA ASP A 122 11.64 -5.39 12.20
C ASP A 122 12.50 -6.43 11.50
N TRP A 123 12.03 -6.98 10.39
CA TRP A 123 12.85 -7.90 9.58
C TRP A 123 14.07 -7.19 9.00
N TYR A 124 13.93 -5.97 8.52
CA TYR A 124 15.03 -5.21 7.94
C TYR A 124 16.12 -4.88 8.97
N PHE A 125 15.72 -4.37 10.14
CA PHE A 125 16.65 -3.88 11.15
C PHE A 125 17.16 -4.97 12.11
N TYR A 126 16.30 -5.91 12.50
CA TYR A 126 16.59 -6.87 13.56
C TYR A 126 16.56 -8.33 13.10
N ARG A 127 16.30 -8.57 11.80
CA ARG A 127 16.10 -9.92 11.26
C ARG A 127 15.03 -10.71 12.03
N GLY A 128 14.04 -10.01 12.56
CA GLY A 128 12.88 -10.62 13.21
C GLY A 128 12.13 -11.55 12.26
N THR A 129 11.80 -12.75 12.72
CA THR A 129 11.17 -13.80 11.90
C THR A 129 9.92 -14.34 12.55
N GLY A 130 9.06 -14.95 11.75
CA GLY A 130 7.89 -15.67 12.22
C GLY A 130 6.76 -14.78 12.74
N TRP A 131 5.88 -15.39 13.52
CA TRP A 131 4.70 -14.76 14.11
C TRP A 131 5.03 -13.68 15.15
N SER A 132 6.16 -13.79 15.81
CA SER A 132 6.58 -12.87 16.88
C SER A 132 6.73 -11.43 16.36
N ALA A 133 7.32 -11.22 15.19
CA ALA A 133 7.49 -9.90 14.59
C ALA A 133 6.14 -9.25 14.25
N GLN A 134 5.21 -10.04 13.71
CA GLN A 134 3.87 -9.57 13.39
C GLN A 134 3.06 -9.21 14.65
N CYS A 135 3.07 -10.09 15.66
CA CYS A 135 2.40 -9.83 16.94
C CYS A 135 2.98 -8.61 17.67
N ALA A 136 4.31 -8.45 17.64
CA ALA A 136 4.97 -7.29 18.22
C ALA A 136 4.58 -6.00 17.49
N SER A 137 4.49 -6.02 16.15
CA SER A 137 4.04 -4.88 15.36
C SER A 137 2.58 -4.54 15.66
N LEU A 138 1.68 -5.54 15.75
CA LEU A 138 0.29 -5.35 16.12
C LEU A 138 0.14 -4.77 17.53
N TRP A 139 0.92 -5.28 18.50
CA TRP A 139 0.92 -4.77 19.86
C TRP A 139 1.35 -3.30 19.92
N ARG A 140 2.43 -2.94 19.21
CA ARG A 140 2.90 -1.54 19.11
C ARG A 140 1.84 -0.63 18.48
N LEU A 141 1.17 -1.09 17.42
CA LEU A 141 0.07 -0.35 16.81
C LEU A 141 -1.03 -0.06 17.83
N VAL A 142 -1.56 -1.09 18.48
CA VAL A 142 -2.70 -0.95 19.41
C VAL A 142 -2.33 -0.10 20.62
N ARG A 143 -1.11 -0.28 21.16
CA ARG A 143 -0.71 0.36 22.42
C ARG A 143 -0.26 1.81 22.23
N TYR A 144 0.41 2.14 21.12
CA TYR A 144 1.10 3.43 20.98
C TYR A 144 0.64 4.25 19.76
N HIS A 145 0.17 3.62 18.69
CA HIS A 145 -0.04 4.31 17.42
C HIS A 145 -1.50 4.34 16.94
N MET A 146 -2.44 3.76 17.69
CA MET A 146 -3.85 3.68 17.28
C MET A 146 -4.45 5.07 16.98
N GLY A 147 -4.19 6.08 17.83
CA GLY A 147 -4.68 7.44 17.61
C GLY A 147 -4.13 8.09 16.33
N SER A 148 -2.84 7.87 16.04
CA SER A 148 -2.22 8.36 14.81
C SER A 148 -2.80 7.69 13.55
N VAL A 149 -3.11 6.40 13.63
CA VAL A 149 -3.70 5.67 12.52
C VAL A 149 -5.16 6.06 12.30
N LEU A 150 -5.93 6.26 13.37
CA LEU A 150 -7.31 6.77 13.29
C LEU A 150 -7.37 8.14 12.60
N LEU A 151 -6.48 9.07 13.00
CA LEU A 151 -6.39 10.38 12.37
C LEU A 151 -5.96 10.28 10.91
N GLY A 152 -4.91 9.52 10.60
CA GLY A 152 -4.42 9.34 9.24
C GLY A 152 -5.47 8.68 8.32
N SER A 153 -6.20 7.67 8.82
CA SER A 153 -7.30 7.04 8.09
C SER A 153 -8.46 8.00 7.82
N LEU A 154 -8.77 8.89 8.78
CA LEU A 154 -9.78 9.94 8.60
C LEU A 154 -9.38 10.90 7.48
N LEU A 155 -8.12 11.35 7.46
CA LEU A 155 -7.61 12.22 6.40
C LEU A 155 -7.73 11.56 5.02
N VAL A 156 -7.41 10.25 4.92
CA VAL A 156 -7.56 9.49 3.68
C VAL A 156 -9.03 9.33 3.30
N ALA A 157 -9.91 9.05 4.26
CA ALA A 157 -11.35 8.93 4.01
C ALA A 157 -11.94 10.23 3.46
N VAL A 158 -11.66 11.35 4.12
CA VAL A 158 -12.08 12.70 3.67
C VAL A 158 -11.52 13.00 2.28
N ALA A 159 -10.24 12.73 2.03
CA ALA A 159 -9.61 12.93 0.72
C ALA A 159 -10.28 12.10 -0.38
N ARG A 160 -10.72 10.86 -0.10
CA ARG A 160 -11.44 10.02 -1.07
C ARG A 160 -12.84 10.56 -1.37
N VAL A 161 -13.59 10.98 -0.34
CA VAL A 161 -14.91 11.59 -0.51
C VAL A 161 -14.80 12.87 -1.34
N LEU A 162 -13.82 13.73 -1.01
CA LEU A 162 -13.56 14.97 -1.74
C LEU A 162 -13.19 14.70 -3.21
N ARG A 163 -12.36 13.67 -3.47
CA ARG A 163 -12.04 13.23 -4.84
C ARG A 163 -13.29 12.82 -5.62
N LEU A 164 -14.18 12.06 -4.96
CA LEU A 164 -15.43 11.62 -5.58
C LEU A 164 -16.31 12.83 -5.91
N ALA A 165 -16.50 13.74 -4.96
CA ALA A 165 -17.24 14.98 -5.15
C ALA A 165 -16.68 15.83 -6.30
N CYS A 166 -15.33 16.02 -6.35
CA CYS A 166 -14.68 16.74 -7.45
C CYS A 166 -14.89 16.06 -8.81
N ARG A 167 -14.88 14.71 -8.86
CA ARG A 167 -15.16 13.97 -10.10
C ARG A 167 -16.61 14.13 -10.55
N PHE A 168 -17.58 14.11 -9.65
CA PHE A 168 -18.98 14.36 -9.96
C PHE A 168 -19.18 15.80 -10.45
N ALA A 169 -18.64 16.78 -9.74
CA ALA A 169 -18.69 18.19 -10.14
C ALA A 169 -18.06 18.42 -11.52
N SER A 170 -16.91 17.81 -11.80
CA SER A 170 -16.24 17.95 -13.11
C SER A 170 -17.00 17.27 -14.27
N ARG A 171 -17.78 16.23 -13.99
CA ARG A 171 -18.67 15.61 -15.01
C ARG A 171 -19.87 16.47 -15.32
N GLN A 172 -20.39 17.21 -14.33
CA GLN A 172 -21.50 18.12 -14.49
C GLN A 172 -21.10 19.42 -15.22
N CYS A 173 -19.84 19.87 -15.03
CA CYS A 173 -19.31 21.03 -15.71
C CYS A 173 -18.80 20.65 -17.10
N ARG A 174 -19.34 21.23 -18.14
CA ARG A 174 -19.02 21.00 -19.58
C ARG A 174 -17.55 21.33 -19.94
N ARG A 175 -16.79 21.98 -19.02
CA ARG A 175 -15.36 22.25 -19.13
C ARG A 175 -14.70 21.91 -17.79
N PRO A 176 -13.86 20.86 -17.71
CA PRO A 176 -13.07 20.59 -16.50
C PRO A 176 -12.08 21.74 -16.32
N GLY A 177 -12.36 22.62 -15.37
CA GLY A 177 -11.46 23.73 -15.05
C GLY A 177 -10.12 23.21 -14.54
N LYS A 178 -9.02 23.93 -14.81
CA LYS A 178 -7.65 23.64 -14.31
C LYS A 178 -7.63 23.37 -12.80
N ASN A 179 -8.56 23.97 -12.05
CA ASN A 179 -8.70 23.82 -10.59
C ASN A 179 -9.12 22.39 -10.17
N ALA A 180 -9.96 21.69 -10.96
CA ALA A 180 -10.36 20.32 -10.66
C ALA A 180 -9.19 19.34 -10.83
N ALA A 181 -8.36 19.52 -11.85
CA ALA A 181 -7.14 18.71 -12.05
C ALA A 181 -6.12 18.93 -10.91
N CYS A 182 -5.91 20.19 -10.49
CA CYS A 182 -5.03 20.53 -9.38
C CYS A 182 -5.53 19.90 -8.06
N CYS A 183 -6.83 19.99 -7.76
CA CYS A 183 -7.42 19.36 -6.58
C CYS A 183 -7.21 17.84 -6.57
N LEU A 184 -7.41 17.17 -7.71
CA LEU A 184 -7.20 15.72 -7.83
C LEU A 184 -5.73 15.33 -7.62
N CYS A 185 -4.77 16.14 -8.09
CA CYS A 185 -3.34 15.93 -7.86
C CYS A 185 -2.97 16.10 -6.38
N CYS A 186 -3.47 17.14 -5.71
CA CYS A 186 -3.24 17.37 -4.28
C CYS A 186 -3.78 16.21 -3.43
N ILE A 187 -4.97 15.69 -3.73
CA ILE A 187 -5.56 14.56 -3.02
C ILE A 187 -4.77 13.27 -3.26
N ALA A 188 -4.24 13.07 -4.47
CA ALA A 188 -3.37 11.92 -4.76
C ALA A 188 -2.06 11.99 -3.99
N ALA A 189 -1.43 13.17 -3.94
CA ALA A 189 -0.21 13.43 -3.18
C ALA A 189 -0.42 13.21 -1.67
N LEU A 190 -1.54 13.66 -1.11
CA LEU A 190 -1.88 13.45 0.30
C LEU A 190 -1.99 11.95 0.65
N ARG A 191 -2.63 11.16 -0.20
CA ARG A 191 -2.74 9.71 0.02
C ARG A 191 -1.37 9.03 -0.03
N PHE A 192 -0.56 9.38 -1.02
CA PHE A 192 0.79 8.85 -1.16
C PHE A 192 1.67 9.22 0.04
N LEU A 193 1.60 10.47 0.48
CA LEU A 193 2.34 10.93 1.66
C LEU A 193 1.89 10.21 2.93
N ASN A 194 0.58 10.01 3.11
CA ASN A 194 0.04 9.32 4.30
C ASN A 194 0.50 7.86 4.38
N ARG A 195 0.53 7.13 3.24
CA ARG A 195 1.05 5.75 3.18
C ARG A 195 2.53 5.69 3.60
N ASN A 196 3.35 6.57 3.07
CA ASN A 196 4.77 6.63 3.42
C ASN A 196 5.01 7.11 4.86
N ALA A 197 4.14 8.00 5.38
CA ALA A 197 4.15 8.40 6.78
C ALA A 197 3.84 7.22 7.71
N PHE A 198 2.91 6.34 7.36
CA PHE A 198 2.62 5.13 8.12
C PHE A 198 3.81 4.17 8.18
N ILE A 199 4.61 4.08 7.12
CA ILE A 199 5.84 3.29 7.12
C ILE A 199 6.83 3.85 8.15
N LEU A 200 7.11 5.16 8.15
CA LEU A 200 8.02 5.77 9.10
C LEU A 200 7.48 5.77 10.54
N LEU A 201 6.16 5.92 10.72
CA LEU A 201 5.50 5.75 12.00
C LEU A 201 5.73 4.35 12.56
N ALA A 202 5.53 3.31 11.74
CA ALA A 202 5.72 1.92 12.13
C ALA A 202 7.20 1.56 12.39
N ALA A 203 8.12 2.06 11.52
CA ALA A 203 9.54 1.72 11.57
C ALA A 203 10.32 2.48 12.65
N ARG A 204 9.94 3.74 12.95
CA ARG A 204 10.69 4.64 13.83
C ARG A 204 9.89 5.11 15.05
N GLY A 205 8.61 4.80 15.14
CA GLY A 205 7.77 5.22 16.26
C GLY A 205 7.47 6.72 16.30
N TYR A 206 7.57 7.42 15.15
CA TYR A 206 7.28 8.86 15.09
C TYR A 206 5.77 9.14 15.20
N SER A 207 5.41 10.34 15.65
CA SER A 207 4.02 10.83 15.52
C SER A 207 3.68 11.04 14.04
N LEU A 208 2.38 10.98 13.68
CA LEU A 208 1.94 11.07 12.29
C LEU A 208 2.48 12.30 11.56
N CYS A 209 2.40 13.49 12.18
CA CYS A 209 2.87 14.74 11.57
C CYS A 209 4.38 14.75 11.33
N ARG A 210 5.16 14.25 12.29
CA ARG A 210 6.62 14.12 12.16
C ARG A 210 6.97 13.09 11.09
N ALA A 211 6.32 11.94 11.10
CA ALA A 211 6.50 10.89 10.10
C ALA A 211 6.17 11.40 8.67
N ALA A 212 5.12 12.19 8.52
CA ALA A 212 4.75 12.81 7.24
C ALA A 212 5.79 13.82 6.76
N SER A 213 6.32 14.66 7.64
CA SER A 213 7.38 15.63 7.31
C SER A 213 8.67 14.94 6.89
N GLU A 214 9.12 13.94 7.65
CA GLU A 214 10.32 13.16 7.32
C GLU A 214 10.13 12.36 6.02
N ALA A 215 8.95 11.74 5.83
CA ALA A 215 8.62 11.05 4.59
C ALA A 215 8.71 11.99 3.38
N TRP A 216 8.14 13.20 3.50
CA TRP A 216 8.20 14.20 2.43
C TRP A 216 9.64 14.59 2.07
N GLN A 217 10.47 14.86 3.07
CA GLN A 217 11.88 15.22 2.86
C GLN A 217 12.65 14.07 2.20
N LEU A 218 12.46 12.84 2.70
CA LEU A 218 13.12 11.66 2.19
C LEU A 218 12.75 11.36 0.73
N LEU A 219 11.44 11.45 0.42
CA LEU A 219 10.89 11.20 -0.92
C LEU A 219 11.31 12.30 -1.91
N SER A 220 11.27 13.57 -1.51
CA SER A 220 11.65 14.68 -2.37
C SER A 220 13.13 14.64 -2.76
N ARG A 221 14.01 14.29 -1.82
CA ARG A 221 15.45 14.12 -2.08
C ARG A 221 15.77 12.91 -2.96
N ASN A 222 14.89 11.91 -2.97
CA ASN A 222 15.07 10.65 -3.72
C ASN A 222 14.04 10.48 -4.84
N ALA A 223 13.42 11.56 -5.32
CA ALA A 223 12.25 11.52 -6.20
C ALA A 223 12.39 10.61 -7.44
N LEU A 224 13.52 10.64 -8.13
CA LEU A 224 13.77 9.78 -9.30
C LEU A 224 13.79 8.29 -8.94
N ARG A 225 14.38 7.92 -7.81
CA ARG A 225 14.41 6.52 -7.35
C ARG A 225 13.03 6.04 -6.93
N VAL A 226 12.33 6.87 -6.17
CA VAL A 226 10.93 6.62 -5.77
C VAL A 226 10.07 6.40 -7.01
N ALA A 227 10.16 7.30 -8.00
CA ALA A 227 9.40 7.18 -9.24
C ALA A 227 9.74 5.88 -9.99
N THR A 228 11.02 5.50 -10.07
CA THR A 228 11.43 4.28 -10.76
C THR A 228 10.94 3.02 -10.02
N VAL A 229 11.10 2.97 -8.70
CA VAL A 229 10.65 1.81 -7.89
C VAL A 229 9.14 1.65 -7.99
N ASN A 230 8.38 2.74 -7.88
CA ASN A 230 6.93 2.69 -8.00
C ASN A 230 6.48 2.28 -9.40
N CYS A 231 7.05 2.90 -10.46
CA CYS A 231 6.66 2.59 -11.84
C CYS A 231 6.94 1.11 -12.19
N VAL A 232 8.14 0.62 -11.88
CA VAL A 232 8.51 -0.78 -12.14
C VAL A 232 7.73 -1.72 -11.23
N GLY A 233 7.55 -1.33 -9.95
CA GLY A 233 6.79 -2.08 -8.97
C GLY A 233 5.33 -2.28 -9.38
N ASP A 234 4.65 -1.19 -9.70
CA ASP A 234 3.25 -1.21 -10.13
C ASP A 234 3.08 -2.07 -11.39
N PHE A 235 4.00 -1.95 -12.35
CA PHE A 235 3.96 -2.73 -13.59
C PHE A 235 4.15 -4.24 -13.33
N VAL A 236 5.14 -4.63 -12.52
CA VAL A 236 5.39 -6.04 -12.18
C VAL A 236 4.22 -6.63 -11.40
N LEU A 237 3.68 -5.89 -10.44
CA LEU A 237 2.52 -6.33 -9.65
C LEU A 237 1.24 -6.42 -10.50
N LEU A 238 1.07 -5.51 -11.46
CA LEU A 238 -0.03 -5.60 -12.43
C LEU A 238 0.06 -6.86 -13.27
N LEU A 239 1.26 -7.16 -13.81
CA LEU A 239 1.49 -8.39 -14.57
C LEU A 239 1.23 -9.64 -13.72
N ALA A 240 1.67 -9.65 -12.47
CA ALA A 240 1.41 -10.76 -11.55
C ALA A 240 -0.09 -10.96 -11.30
N LYS A 241 -0.85 -9.87 -11.06
CA LYS A 241 -2.32 -9.93 -10.93
C LYS A 241 -2.97 -10.46 -12.19
N ALA A 242 -2.57 -9.95 -13.36
CA ALA A 242 -3.09 -10.40 -14.65
C ALA A 242 -2.80 -11.89 -14.90
N ALA A 243 -1.58 -12.36 -14.60
CA ALA A 243 -1.21 -13.77 -14.77
C ALA A 243 -2.07 -14.71 -13.90
N VAL A 244 -2.35 -14.32 -12.64
CA VAL A 244 -3.24 -15.09 -11.75
C VAL A 244 -4.65 -15.13 -12.33
N VAL A 245 -5.21 -14.00 -12.74
CA VAL A 245 -6.58 -13.92 -13.28
C VAL A 245 -6.69 -14.73 -14.57
N VAL A 246 -5.76 -14.58 -15.49
CA VAL A 246 -5.76 -15.34 -16.76
C VAL A 246 -5.63 -16.84 -16.50
N GLY A 247 -4.67 -17.25 -15.64
CA GLY A 247 -4.47 -18.66 -15.29
C GLY A 247 -5.71 -19.30 -14.67
N THR A 248 -6.34 -18.63 -13.70
CA THR A 248 -7.56 -19.13 -13.05
C THR A 248 -8.76 -19.14 -13.99
N THR A 249 -8.90 -18.17 -14.89
CA THR A 249 -9.98 -18.11 -15.88
C THR A 249 -9.82 -19.23 -16.92
N LEU A 250 -8.61 -19.48 -17.41
CA LEU A 250 -8.33 -20.58 -18.33
C LEU A 250 -8.60 -21.95 -17.69
N ALA A 251 -8.16 -22.14 -16.44
CA ALA A 251 -8.45 -23.37 -15.70
C ALA A 251 -9.97 -23.55 -15.49
N GLY A 252 -10.67 -22.48 -15.11
CA GLY A 252 -12.13 -22.46 -14.97
C GLY A 252 -12.86 -22.79 -16.27
N HIS A 253 -12.39 -22.23 -17.39
CA HIS A 253 -12.97 -22.54 -18.72
C HIS A 253 -12.86 -24.03 -19.04
N ARG A 254 -11.71 -24.65 -18.87
CA ARG A 254 -11.52 -26.10 -19.08
C ARG A 254 -12.43 -26.97 -18.22
N LEU A 255 -12.65 -26.57 -16.96
CA LEU A 255 -13.52 -27.26 -16.03
C LEU A 255 -15.01 -27.10 -16.38
N THR A 256 -15.42 -25.95 -16.91
CA THR A 256 -16.82 -25.69 -17.28
C THR A 256 -17.18 -26.20 -18.66
N GLU A 257 -16.26 -26.38 -19.60
CA GLU A 257 -16.49 -26.98 -20.91
C GLU A 257 -17.12 -28.36 -20.77
N ALA A 258 -16.65 -29.20 -19.84
CA ALA A 258 -17.17 -30.54 -19.59
C ALA A 258 -18.62 -30.56 -19.04
N LYS A 259 -19.13 -29.42 -18.54
CA LYS A 259 -20.45 -29.30 -17.89
C LYS A 259 -21.36 -28.25 -18.55
N ALA A 260 -21.01 -27.75 -19.72
CA ALA A 260 -21.66 -26.62 -20.38
C ALA A 260 -23.17 -26.80 -20.61
N GLY A 261 -23.62 -28.02 -20.87
CA GLY A 261 -25.06 -28.32 -21.08
C GLY A 261 -25.91 -28.32 -19.80
N GLN A 262 -25.31 -28.22 -18.62
CA GLN A 262 -25.99 -28.26 -17.31
C GLN A 262 -26.06 -26.89 -16.59
N LEU A 263 -25.46 -25.88 -17.16
CA LEU A 263 -25.44 -24.52 -16.53
C LEU A 263 -26.63 -23.67 -17.00
N LEU A 264 -27.50 -23.30 -16.07
CA LEU A 264 -28.67 -22.44 -16.32
C LEU A 264 -28.33 -21.05 -16.89
N TRP A 265 -27.15 -20.50 -16.53
CA TRP A 265 -26.71 -19.13 -16.87
C TRP A 265 -25.62 -19.10 -17.95
N GLY A 266 -25.35 -20.24 -18.62
CA GLY A 266 -24.24 -20.36 -19.55
C GLY A 266 -22.87 -20.36 -18.88
N GLN A 267 -21.80 -20.51 -19.66
CA GLN A 267 -20.42 -20.60 -19.17
C GLN A 267 -19.87 -19.26 -18.64
N TRP A 268 -20.42 -18.13 -19.08
CA TRP A 268 -19.86 -16.80 -18.82
C TRP A 268 -20.03 -16.32 -17.37
N ALA A 269 -21.16 -16.66 -16.74
CA ALA A 269 -21.45 -16.23 -15.38
C ALA A 269 -20.43 -16.79 -14.35
N PRO A 270 -20.17 -18.12 -14.28
CA PRO A 270 -19.17 -18.63 -13.35
C PRO A 270 -17.75 -18.21 -13.70
N LEU A 271 -17.41 -18.01 -15.00
CA LEU A 271 -16.09 -17.54 -15.41
C LEU A 271 -15.83 -16.09 -14.98
N THR A 272 -16.80 -15.20 -15.18
CA THR A 272 -16.68 -13.81 -14.73
C THR A 272 -16.63 -13.70 -13.22
N ALA A 273 -17.45 -14.45 -12.49
CA ALA A 273 -17.40 -14.51 -11.03
C ALA A 273 -16.04 -15.04 -10.55
N GLY A 274 -15.52 -16.12 -11.14
CA GLY A 274 -14.21 -16.67 -10.84
C GLY A 274 -13.06 -15.68 -11.13
N ALA A 275 -13.12 -14.97 -12.25
CA ALA A 275 -12.14 -13.93 -12.59
C ALA A 275 -12.15 -12.76 -11.56
N LEU A 276 -13.32 -12.31 -11.13
CA LEU A 276 -13.44 -11.25 -10.12
C LEU A 276 -12.90 -11.71 -8.76
N VAL A 277 -13.25 -12.91 -8.32
CA VAL A 277 -12.75 -13.47 -7.05
C VAL A 277 -11.24 -13.65 -7.10
N SER A 278 -10.70 -14.21 -8.18
CA SER A 278 -9.25 -14.39 -8.33
C SER A 278 -8.50 -13.07 -8.38
N PHE A 279 -9.07 -12.03 -9.04
CA PHE A 279 -8.50 -10.68 -9.00
C PHE A 279 -8.48 -10.09 -7.58
N LEU A 280 -9.59 -10.23 -6.84
CA LEU A 280 -9.68 -9.75 -5.46
C LEU A 280 -8.65 -10.43 -4.56
N VAL A 281 -8.54 -11.76 -4.63
CA VAL A 281 -7.56 -12.53 -3.87
C VAL A 281 -6.14 -12.13 -4.24
N ALA A 282 -5.79 -12.09 -5.53
CA ALA A 282 -4.49 -11.66 -5.99
C ALA A 282 -4.16 -10.23 -5.53
N HIS A 283 -5.14 -9.31 -5.59
CA HIS A 283 -4.95 -7.94 -5.14
C HIS A 283 -4.63 -7.88 -3.64
N CYS A 284 -5.33 -8.64 -2.82
CA CYS A 284 -5.11 -8.66 -1.37
C CYS A 284 -3.71 -9.18 -1.01
N PHE A 285 -3.27 -10.30 -1.60
CA PHE A 285 -1.95 -10.86 -1.32
C PHE A 285 -0.81 -9.98 -1.86
N LEU A 286 -0.95 -9.48 -3.09
CA LEU A 286 0.06 -8.63 -3.69
C LEU A 286 0.13 -7.24 -3.07
N SER A 287 -0.93 -6.76 -2.40
CA SER A 287 -0.87 -5.51 -1.65
C SER A 287 0.04 -5.60 -0.42
N VAL A 288 0.11 -6.77 0.23
CA VAL A 288 1.08 -7.01 1.33
C VAL A 288 2.51 -7.00 0.81
N TYR A 289 2.75 -7.64 -0.35
CA TYR A 289 4.05 -7.62 -0.99
C TYR A 289 4.48 -6.20 -1.37
N GLU A 290 3.58 -5.43 -1.97
CA GLU A 290 3.77 -4.02 -2.31
C GLU A 290 4.14 -3.18 -1.09
N MET A 291 3.40 -3.33 0.02
CA MET A 291 3.67 -2.61 1.27
C MET A 291 5.02 -3.00 1.88
N THR A 292 5.38 -4.28 1.81
CA THR A 292 6.69 -4.78 2.27
C THR A 292 7.82 -4.16 1.44
N LEU A 293 7.66 -4.12 0.11
CA LEU A 293 8.64 -3.52 -0.80
C LEU A 293 8.84 -2.03 -0.53
N ASP A 294 7.76 -1.27 -0.39
CA ASP A 294 7.81 0.16 -0.07
C ASP A 294 8.49 0.42 1.28
N THR A 295 8.22 -0.45 2.27
CA THR A 295 8.83 -0.34 3.59
C THR A 295 10.34 -0.57 3.54
N LEU A 296 10.79 -1.64 2.87
CA LEU A 296 12.22 -1.94 2.71
C LEU A 296 12.94 -0.82 1.96
N PHE A 297 12.30 -0.29 0.91
CA PHE A 297 12.84 0.82 0.14
C PHE A 297 13.00 2.08 1.00
N LEU A 298 11.99 2.44 1.79
CA LEU A 298 12.01 3.63 2.63
C LEU A 298 13.03 3.49 3.78
N CYS A 299 13.10 2.31 4.41
CA CYS A 299 14.12 2.00 5.42
C CYS A 299 15.54 2.11 4.84
N PHE A 300 15.75 1.59 3.62
CA PHE A 300 17.03 1.70 2.93
C PHE A 300 17.39 3.17 2.61
N CYS A 301 16.46 3.95 2.09
CA CYS A 301 16.69 5.37 1.81
C CYS A 301 17.02 6.16 3.07
N HIS A 302 16.30 5.92 4.17
CA HIS A 302 16.53 6.55 5.45
C HIS A 302 17.91 6.21 6.02
N GLN A 303 18.29 4.95 5.99
CA GLN A 303 19.61 4.49 6.44
C GLN A 303 20.76 5.12 5.62
N CYS A 304 20.59 5.22 4.29
CA CYS A 304 21.56 5.89 3.42
C CYS A 304 21.75 7.38 3.78
N GLU A 305 20.68 8.07 4.19
CA GLU A 305 20.77 9.48 4.63
C GLU A 305 21.43 9.60 6.00
N GLU A 306 21.13 8.72 6.95
CA GLU A 306 21.79 8.70 8.26
C GLU A 306 23.31 8.51 8.13
N ILE A 307 23.74 7.55 7.31
CA ILE A 307 25.16 7.32 7.04
C ILE A 307 25.80 8.53 6.35
N GLY A 308 25.09 9.18 5.40
CA GLY A 308 25.56 10.38 4.71
C GLY A 308 25.74 11.59 5.64
N ARG A 309 25.02 11.65 6.76
CA ARG A 309 25.14 12.69 7.81
C ARG A 309 26.21 12.39 8.86
N GLY A 310 26.99 11.32 8.69
CA GLY A 310 28.06 10.91 9.62
C GLY A 310 27.59 9.98 10.74
N GLY A 311 26.37 9.45 10.66
CA GLY A 311 25.88 8.41 11.54
C GLY A 311 26.61 7.08 11.30
N VAL A 312 26.82 6.32 12.37
CA VAL A 312 27.38 4.98 12.28
C VAL A 312 26.34 4.07 11.66
N ALA A 313 26.72 3.27 10.65
CA ALA A 313 25.85 2.23 10.12
C ALA A 313 25.55 1.22 11.22
N THR A 314 24.39 1.34 11.83
CA THR A 314 24.01 0.53 13.02
C THR A 314 23.73 -0.92 12.63
N ILE A 315 23.58 -1.24 11.34
CA ILE A 315 23.16 -2.57 10.87
C ILE A 315 23.74 -2.84 9.47
N ALA A 316 24.13 -4.09 9.24
CA ALA A 316 24.53 -4.57 7.92
C ALA A 316 23.38 -4.42 6.92
N VAL A 317 23.56 -3.54 5.96
CA VAL A 317 22.69 -3.44 4.77
C VAL A 317 22.68 -4.83 4.12
N PRO A 318 21.55 -5.39 3.71
CA PRO A 318 21.51 -6.65 2.96
C PRO A 318 22.53 -6.62 1.82
N ASP A 319 23.32 -7.69 1.66
CA ASP A 319 24.47 -7.72 0.74
C ASP A 319 24.13 -7.28 -0.67
N ALA A 320 22.93 -7.64 -1.14
CA ALA A 320 22.41 -7.22 -2.45
C ALA A 320 22.21 -5.70 -2.59
N LEU A 321 21.91 -4.99 -1.48
CA LEU A 321 21.70 -3.54 -1.44
C LEU A 321 22.99 -2.80 -1.00
N ALA A 322 23.91 -3.48 -0.30
CA ALA A 322 25.14 -2.92 0.23
C ALA A 322 26.04 -2.34 -0.87
N VAL A 323 26.19 -3.02 -2.00
CA VAL A 323 26.99 -2.56 -3.15
C VAL A 323 26.47 -1.23 -3.69
N SER A 324 25.15 -1.04 -3.73
CA SER A 324 24.54 0.19 -4.20
C SER A 324 24.64 1.33 -3.18
N ALA A 325 24.54 1.01 -1.89
CA ALA A 325 24.73 1.96 -0.81
C ALA A 325 26.15 2.48 -0.75
N PHE A 326 27.15 1.59 -0.83
CA PHE A 326 28.56 1.96 -0.82
C PHE A 326 28.93 2.90 -1.97
N LYS A 327 28.48 2.61 -3.18
CA LYS A 327 28.70 3.48 -4.35
C LYS A 327 28.08 4.88 -4.16
N ARG A 328 26.93 4.98 -3.50
CA ARG A 328 26.28 6.26 -3.21
C ARG A 328 27.01 7.07 -2.13
N ILE A 329 27.43 6.42 -1.06
CA ILE A 329 28.18 7.07 0.03
C ILE A 329 29.47 7.65 -0.52
N THR A 330 30.17 6.89 -1.39
CA THR A 330 31.38 7.35 -2.06
C THR A 330 31.11 8.55 -2.96
N LEU A 331 30.02 8.52 -3.76
CA LEU A 331 29.66 9.64 -4.64
C LEU A 331 29.22 10.89 -3.85
N LEU A 332 28.49 10.74 -2.74
CA LEU A 332 28.13 11.85 -1.87
C LEU A 332 29.35 12.47 -1.17
N ARG A 333 30.28 11.65 -0.69
CA ARG A 333 31.55 12.14 -0.12
C ARG A 333 32.41 12.86 -1.15
N VAL A 334 32.48 12.35 -2.37
CA VAL A 334 33.20 13.01 -3.47
C VAL A 334 32.54 14.34 -3.82
N ARG A 335 31.21 14.40 -3.88
CA ARG A 335 30.47 15.64 -4.17
C ARG A 335 30.63 16.67 -3.07
N THR A 336 30.52 16.30 -1.79
CA THR A 336 30.81 17.21 -0.65
C THR A 336 32.26 17.67 -0.63
N LEU A 337 33.22 16.81 -1.00
CA LEU A 337 34.63 17.19 -1.14
C LEU A 337 34.83 18.19 -2.28
N ILE A 338 34.17 17.99 -3.42
CA ILE A 338 34.23 18.92 -4.56
C ILE A 338 33.57 20.25 -4.20
N GLU A 339 32.42 20.25 -3.52
CA GLU A 339 31.76 21.47 -3.04
C GLU A 339 32.61 22.20 -1.99
N LEU A 340 33.29 21.51 -1.07
CA LEU A 340 34.22 22.09 -0.11
C LEU A 340 35.49 22.63 -0.76
N LEU A 341 35.98 22.01 -1.84
CA LEU A 341 37.14 22.47 -2.61
C LEU A 341 36.77 23.65 -3.54
N ALA A 342 35.52 23.70 -4.02
CA ALA A 342 35.02 24.80 -4.86
C ALA A 342 34.69 26.09 -4.05
N VAL A 343 34.56 25.99 -2.73
CA VAL A 343 34.27 27.13 -1.82
C VAL A 343 35.55 27.77 -1.24
N ARG A 344 36.75 27.31 -1.61
CA ARG A 344 38.00 28.02 -1.25
C ARG A 344 38.38 28.94 -2.40
N PRO A 345 38.28 30.27 -2.23
CA PRO A 345 38.91 31.25 -3.14
C PRO A 345 40.43 31.20 -3.08
#